data_f49a928263cfe052eee992397b481db8
#
_entry.id   f49a928263cfe052eee992397b481db8
#
_cell.length_a   1.000
_cell.length_b   1.000
_cell.length_c   1.000
_cell.angle_alpha   90.00
_cell.angle_beta   90.00
_cell.angle_gamma   90.00
#
_symmetry.space_group_name_H-M   'P 1'
#
loop_
_entity.id
_entity.type
_entity.pdbx_description
1 polymer ?
#
loop_
_entity_poly.entity_id
_entity_poly.type
_entity_poly.pdbx_seq_one_letter_code
_entity_poly.pdbx_strand_id
1 'polypeptide(L)'
;MQKRTFQIYRYDPDKDAKPYMQTIEIELDGHERMLLDALLKLKEKDPTLSFRRSCREGVCGSDAMNINGKNGLACLTNMNTLPGTIVLKPLPGLPVIRDLIVDMTQFFKQYHSIKPYLVNDEQAPDKERLQSPEERDELNGLYECILCASCSTSCPSFWWNPDKFVGPAGLLQAYRFIADSRDQDTSGRLDNLEDPYRLFRCHTIMNCVDVCPKGLNPTKAIGKIKELMVRRAV
;
A
#
# COMPACT_ATOMS: atom_id res chain seq x y z
N MET A 1 7.90 -32.80 -8.57
CA MET A 1 7.54 -31.63 -9.40
C MET A 1 6.03 -31.43 -9.33
N GLN A 2 5.56 -30.22 -9.05
CA GLN A 2 4.15 -29.89 -8.99
C GLN A 2 3.80 -28.94 -10.14
N LYS A 3 2.87 -29.34 -10.99
CA LYS A 3 2.37 -28.47 -12.07
C LYS A 3 1.44 -27.40 -11.48
N ARG A 4 1.67 -26.14 -11.80
CA ARG A 4 0.84 -25.00 -11.36
C ARG A 4 0.43 -24.15 -12.54
N THR A 5 -0.82 -23.73 -12.53
CA THR A 5 -1.42 -22.90 -13.58
C THR A 5 -1.56 -21.47 -13.08
N PHE A 6 -1.10 -20.52 -13.88
CA PHE A 6 -1.22 -19.09 -13.64
C PHE A 6 -2.07 -18.44 -14.71
N GLN A 7 -2.95 -17.52 -14.31
CA GLN A 7 -3.60 -16.56 -15.19
C GLN A 7 -3.07 -15.18 -14.86
N ILE A 8 -2.30 -14.59 -15.77
CA ILE A 8 -1.58 -13.34 -15.53
C ILE A 8 -2.14 -12.26 -16.45
N TYR A 9 -2.47 -11.11 -15.87
CA TYR A 9 -2.82 -9.93 -16.65
C TYR A 9 -1.60 -9.46 -17.45
N ARG A 10 -1.78 -9.30 -18.75
CA ARG A 10 -0.75 -8.88 -19.70
C ARG A 10 -1.21 -7.62 -20.43
N TYR A 11 -0.29 -6.68 -20.54
CA TYR A 11 -0.45 -5.47 -21.31
C TYR A 11 0.90 -4.84 -21.64
N ASP A 12 1.20 -4.68 -22.91
CA ASP A 12 2.35 -3.93 -23.41
C ASP A 12 1.80 -2.75 -24.23
N PRO A 13 1.92 -1.48 -23.76
CA PRO A 13 1.34 -0.32 -24.42
C PRO A 13 1.87 -0.11 -25.86
N ASP A 14 3.06 -0.65 -26.16
CA ASP A 14 3.67 -0.52 -27.49
C ASP A 14 3.17 -1.56 -28.51
N LYS A 15 2.47 -2.63 -28.03
CA LYS A 15 2.08 -3.77 -28.86
C LYS A 15 0.62 -4.14 -28.77
N ASP A 16 0.01 -3.95 -27.59
CA ASP A 16 -1.32 -4.47 -27.29
C ASP A 16 -2.38 -3.37 -27.41
N ALA A 17 -3.40 -3.58 -28.23
CA ALA A 17 -4.55 -2.67 -28.33
C ALA A 17 -5.40 -2.67 -27.05
N LYS A 18 -5.40 -3.76 -26.29
CA LYS A 18 -6.11 -3.92 -25.02
C LYS A 18 -5.46 -5.02 -24.16
N PRO A 19 -5.59 -4.94 -22.83
CA PRO A 19 -5.08 -5.97 -21.96
C PRO A 19 -5.81 -7.31 -22.14
N TYR A 20 -5.10 -8.40 -21.79
CA TYR A 20 -5.63 -9.78 -21.83
C TYR A 20 -5.12 -10.60 -20.65
N MET A 21 -5.75 -11.75 -20.41
CA MET A 21 -5.28 -12.73 -19.42
C MET A 21 -4.54 -13.87 -20.14
N GLN A 22 -3.25 -14.01 -19.83
CA GLN A 22 -2.43 -15.12 -20.35
C GLN A 22 -2.46 -16.28 -19.37
N THR A 23 -2.77 -17.50 -19.87
CA THR A 23 -2.65 -18.71 -19.07
C THR A 23 -1.28 -19.35 -19.32
N ILE A 24 -0.53 -19.61 -18.26
CA ILE A 24 0.80 -20.22 -18.31
C ILE A 24 0.84 -21.36 -17.31
N GLU A 25 1.39 -22.48 -17.72
CA GLU A 25 1.67 -23.63 -16.85
C GLU A 25 3.17 -23.77 -16.63
N ILE A 26 3.55 -23.96 -15.38
CA ILE A 26 4.94 -24.24 -15.00
C ILE A 26 5.01 -25.44 -14.07
N GLU A 27 6.13 -26.11 -14.11
CA GLU A 27 6.50 -27.13 -13.15
C GLU A 27 7.38 -26.51 -12.07
N LEU A 28 6.96 -26.68 -10.83
CA LEU A 28 7.68 -26.25 -9.65
C LEU A 28 8.40 -27.45 -9.04
N ASP A 29 9.64 -27.26 -8.63
CA ASP A 29 10.46 -28.35 -8.06
C ASP A 29 10.38 -28.42 -6.52
N GLY A 30 9.63 -27.50 -5.89
CA GLY A 30 9.41 -27.45 -4.44
C GLY A 30 10.32 -26.45 -3.71
N HIS A 31 11.22 -25.79 -4.42
CA HIS A 31 12.02 -24.70 -3.86
C HIS A 31 11.28 -23.36 -3.87
N GLU A 32 10.26 -23.22 -4.75
CA GLU A 32 9.43 -22.02 -4.85
C GLU A 32 8.41 -21.97 -3.71
N ARG A 33 8.83 -21.41 -2.59
CA ARG A 33 7.99 -21.28 -1.38
C ARG A 33 7.03 -20.11 -1.47
N MET A 34 7.49 -18.98 -2.00
CA MET A 34 6.71 -17.75 -2.14
C MET A 34 6.27 -17.54 -3.58
N LEU A 35 5.18 -16.82 -3.76
CA LEU A 35 4.67 -16.47 -5.10
C LEU A 35 5.74 -15.75 -5.95
N LEU A 36 6.59 -14.93 -5.31
CA LEU A 36 7.67 -14.25 -6.00
C LEU A 36 8.68 -15.23 -6.61
N ASP A 37 8.97 -16.36 -5.96
CA ASP A 37 9.88 -17.37 -6.51
C ASP A 37 9.29 -17.99 -7.80
N ALA A 38 8.00 -18.30 -7.78
CA ALA A 38 7.30 -18.79 -8.98
C ALA A 38 7.26 -17.73 -10.10
N LEU A 39 7.06 -16.45 -9.76
CA LEU A 39 7.13 -15.34 -10.73
C LEU A 39 8.50 -15.19 -11.37
N LEU A 40 9.59 -15.41 -10.63
CA LEU A 40 10.94 -15.40 -11.18
C LEU A 40 11.13 -16.54 -12.18
N LYS A 41 10.67 -17.74 -11.86
CA LYS A 41 10.71 -18.89 -12.77
C LYS A 41 9.84 -18.69 -14.01
N LEU A 42 8.68 -18.04 -13.87
CA LEU A 42 7.85 -17.63 -15.01
C LEU A 42 8.59 -16.65 -15.91
N LYS A 43 9.29 -15.66 -15.32
CA LYS A 43 10.06 -14.66 -16.07
C LYS A 43 11.27 -15.25 -16.78
N GLU A 44 11.85 -16.34 -16.29
CA GLU A 44 12.89 -17.09 -17.00
C GLU A 44 12.36 -17.72 -18.29
N LYS A 45 11.11 -18.21 -18.27
CA LYS A 45 10.43 -18.78 -19.45
C LYS A 45 9.90 -17.69 -20.40
N ASP A 46 9.38 -16.59 -19.84
CA ASP A 46 8.87 -15.44 -20.60
C ASP A 46 9.50 -14.15 -20.09
N PRO A 47 10.65 -13.74 -20.67
CA PRO A 47 11.36 -12.51 -20.28
C PRO A 47 10.54 -11.24 -20.46
N THR A 48 9.45 -11.28 -21.23
CA THR A 48 8.56 -10.10 -21.44
C THR A 48 7.67 -9.81 -20.25
N LEU A 49 7.42 -10.80 -19.35
CA LEU A 49 6.61 -10.59 -18.16
C LEU A 49 7.20 -9.51 -17.25
N SER A 50 6.41 -8.49 -16.95
CA SER A 50 6.86 -7.32 -16.20
C SER A 50 6.20 -7.23 -14.84
N PHE A 51 7.02 -7.18 -13.79
CA PHE A 51 6.65 -6.91 -12.39
C PHE A 51 7.80 -6.27 -11.63
N ARG A 52 7.48 -5.57 -10.54
CA ARG A 52 8.49 -4.97 -9.66
C ARG A 52 8.89 -5.94 -8.56
N ARG A 53 10.15 -5.90 -8.15
CA ARG A 53 10.69 -6.60 -6.99
C ARG A 53 11.94 -5.91 -6.47
N SER A 54 12.26 -6.10 -5.18
CA SER A 54 13.51 -5.62 -4.60
C SER A 54 13.92 -6.48 -3.40
N CYS A 55 13.49 -6.17 -2.17
CA CYS A 55 13.98 -6.76 -0.92
C CYS A 55 13.68 -8.26 -0.74
N ARG A 56 12.57 -8.77 -1.29
CA ARG A 56 12.08 -10.16 -1.17
C ARG A 56 11.62 -10.57 0.24
N GLU A 57 11.50 -9.65 1.17
CA GLU A 57 11.23 -9.89 2.60
C GLU A 57 10.12 -8.99 3.17
N GLY A 58 9.28 -8.40 2.32
CA GLY A 58 8.12 -7.63 2.76
C GLY A 58 8.43 -6.26 3.36
N VAL A 59 9.56 -5.62 2.97
CA VAL A 59 9.96 -4.31 3.49
C VAL A 59 9.82 -3.21 2.44
N CYS A 60 10.14 -3.49 1.17
CA CYS A 60 10.11 -2.47 0.11
C CYS A 60 8.72 -2.21 -0.50
N GLY A 61 7.78 -3.15 -0.38
CA GLY A 61 6.44 -3.04 -0.94
C GLY A 61 6.34 -3.07 -2.47
N SER A 62 7.46 -3.23 -3.20
CA SER A 62 7.50 -3.06 -4.65
C SER A 62 6.76 -4.14 -5.44
N ASP A 63 6.64 -5.34 -4.90
CA ASP A 63 5.98 -6.51 -5.51
C ASP A 63 4.50 -6.65 -5.12
N ALA A 64 3.89 -5.53 -4.71
CA ALA A 64 2.46 -5.47 -4.44
C ALA A 64 1.64 -5.68 -5.72
N MET A 65 0.68 -6.58 -5.65
CA MET A 65 -0.23 -6.91 -6.75
C MET A 65 -1.54 -7.49 -6.23
N ASN A 66 -2.51 -7.70 -7.12
CA ASN A 66 -3.73 -8.41 -6.80
C ASN A 66 -3.55 -9.90 -7.07
N ILE A 67 -3.71 -10.71 -6.02
CA ILE A 67 -3.50 -12.16 -6.02
C ILE A 67 -4.83 -12.83 -5.70
N ASN A 68 -5.41 -13.56 -6.64
CA ASN A 68 -6.72 -14.21 -6.49
C ASN A 68 -7.83 -13.26 -5.94
N GLY A 69 -7.83 -11.99 -6.39
CA GLY A 69 -8.80 -10.98 -5.98
C GLY A 69 -8.44 -10.18 -4.72
N LYS A 70 -7.39 -10.56 -3.97
CA LYS A 70 -6.92 -9.85 -2.78
C LYS A 70 -5.56 -9.18 -3.04
N ASN A 71 -5.39 -7.93 -2.60
CA ASN A 71 -4.11 -7.25 -2.72
C ASN A 71 -3.12 -7.79 -1.68
N GLY A 72 -1.87 -7.97 -2.09
CA GLY A 72 -0.83 -8.50 -1.22
C GLY A 72 0.56 -8.36 -1.84
N LEU A 73 1.58 -8.84 -1.13
CA LEU A 73 2.96 -8.87 -1.62
C LEU A 73 3.31 -10.28 -2.11
N ALA A 74 3.86 -10.39 -3.31
CA ALA A 74 4.26 -11.67 -3.88
C ALA A 74 5.35 -12.37 -3.03
N CYS A 75 6.26 -11.60 -2.42
CA CYS A 75 7.32 -12.13 -1.56
C CYS A 75 6.84 -12.64 -0.20
N LEU A 76 5.64 -12.28 0.26
CA LEU A 76 5.04 -12.76 1.51
C LEU A 76 3.91 -13.77 1.29
N THR A 77 3.45 -13.97 0.07
CA THR A 77 2.36 -14.91 -0.24
C THR A 77 2.92 -16.31 -0.44
N ASN A 78 2.60 -17.22 0.48
CA ASN A 78 3.05 -18.60 0.42
C ASN A 78 2.29 -19.36 -0.68
N MET A 79 3.01 -20.08 -1.55
CA MET A 79 2.45 -20.88 -2.64
C MET A 79 1.47 -21.96 -2.18
N ASN A 80 1.66 -22.50 -0.98
CA ASN A 80 0.78 -23.51 -0.39
C ASN A 80 -0.59 -22.97 0.00
N THR A 81 -0.72 -21.64 0.18
CA THR A 81 -2.01 -20.98 0.49
C THR A 81 -2.81 -20.62 -0.75
N LEU A 82 -2.28 -20.87 -1.94
CA LEU A 82 -2.89 -20.55 -3.22
C LEU A 82 -3.38 -21.83 -3.92
N PRO A 83 -4.63 -22.26 -3.71
CA PRO A 83 -5.17 -23.45 -4.37
C PRO A 83 -5.51 -23.18 -5.85
N GLY A 84 -5.49 -24.24 -6.67
CA GLY A 84 -5.95 -24.21 -8.05
C GLY A 84 -5.15 -23.28 -8.96
N THR A 85 -5.87 -22.61 -9.87
CA THR A 85 -5.30 -21.60 -10.77
C THR A 85 -5.04 -20.31 -10.03
N ILE A 86 -3.83 -19.78 -10.15
CA ILE A 86 -3.41 -18.53 -9.51
C ILE A 86 -3.65 -17.35 -10.45
N VAL A 87 -4.52 -16.44 -10.08
CA VAL A 87 -4.88 -15.26 -10.89
C VAL A 87 -4.11 -14.05 -10.39
N LEU A 88 -3.28 -13.46 -11.26
CA LEU A 88 -2.46 -12.29 -10.94
C LEU A 88 -2.88 -11.09 -11.78
N LYS A 89 -3.16 -9.98 -11.11
CA LYS A 89 -3.52 -8.71 -11.74
C LYS A 89 -2.74 -7.56 -11.13
N PRO A 90 -2.57 -6.43 -11.83
CA PRO A 90 -2.01 -5.23 -11.22
C PRO A 90 -2.90 -4.73 -10.06
N LEU A 91 -2.35 -3.89 -9.20
CA LEU A 91 -3.13 -3.21 -8.15
C LEU A 91 -4.28 -2.43 -8.79
N PRO A 92 -5.54 -2.61 -8.33
CA PRO A 92 -6.70 -1.95 -8.93
C PRO A 92 -6.73 -0.44 -8.64
N GLY A 93 -7.36 0.32 -9.52
CA GLY A 93 -7.56 1.77 -9.33
C GLY A 93 -6.34 2.66 -9.61
N LEU A 94 -5.24 2.08 -10.09
CA LEU A 94 -4.06 2.80 -10.59
C LEU A 94 -3.86 2.51 -12.08
N PRO A 95 -3.36 3.46 -12.87
CA PRO A 95 -3.05 3.22 -14.29
C PRO A 95 -1.99 2.13 -14.46
N VAL A 96 -2.20 1.23 -15.42
CA VAL A 96 -1.24 0.18 -15.73
C VAL A 96 -0.18 0.72 -16.69
N ILE A 97 1.08 0.56 -16.33
CA ILE A 97 2.22 0.87 -17.21
C ILE A 97 2.48 -0.32 -18.14
N ARG A 98 2.67 -1.50 -17.54
CA ARG A 98 2.89 -2.76 -18.27
C ARG A 98 2.62 -3.94 -17.36
N ASP A 99 1.87 -4.93 -17.81
CA ASP A 99 1.53 -6.17 -17.08
C ASP A 99 1.08 -5.91 -15.62
N LEU A 100 1.90 -6.28 -14.65
CA LEU A 100 1.63 -6.12 -13.22
C LEU A 100 2.18 -4.81 -12.64
N ILE A 101 2.75 -3.93 -13.47
CA ILE A 101 3.34 -2.66 -13.07
C ILE A 101 2.32 -1.53 -13.22
N VAL A 102 2.06 -0.82 -12.14
CA VAL A 102 1.17 0.34 -12.10
C VAL A 102 1.93 1.65 -11.90
N ASP A 103 1.33 2.76 -12.36
CA ASP A 103 1.81 4.10 -12.06
C ASP A 103 1.40 4.52 -10.64
N MET A 104 2.40 4.80 -9.81
CA MET A 104 2.23 5.19 -8.41
C MET A 104 2.19 6.72 -8.22
N THR A 105 2.26 7.51 -9.28
CA THR A 105 2.37 8.99 -9.21
C THR A 105 1.24 9.59 -8.38
N GLN A 106 -0.01 9.21 -8.65
CA GLN A 106 -1.16 9.73 -7.90
C GLN A 106 -1.14 9.31 -6.44
N PHE A 107 -0.73 8.08 -6.13
CA PHE A 107 -0.59 7.60 -4.76
C PHE A 107 0.45 8.43 -3.98
N PHE A 108 1.62 8.67 -4.56
CA PHE A 108 2.65 9.49 -3.91
C PHE A 108 2.28 10.97 -3.85
N LYS A 109 1.52 11.50 -4.81
CA LYS A 109 0.98 12.86 -4.73
C LYS A 109 0.08 13.02 -3.50
N GLN A 110 -0.80 12.05 -3.22
CA GLN A 110 -1.62 12.05 -2.01
C GLN A 110 -0.75 11.91 -0.74
N TYR A 111 0.25 11.05 -0.76
CA TYR A 111 1.20 10.91 0.35
C TYR A 111 1.95 12.22 0.63
N HIS A 112 2.51 12.87 -0.37
CA HIS A 112 3.22 14.14 -0.18
C HIS A 112 2.30 15.29 0.28
N SER A 113 1.02 15.23 -0.07
CA SER A 113 0.05 16.27 0.31
C SER A 113 -0.18 16.38 1.82
N ILE A 114 0.17 15.35 2.60
CA ILE A 114 0.03 15.34 4.07
C ILE A 114 1.30 15.82 4.79
N LYS A 115 2.30 16.36 4.09
CA LYS A 115 3.60 16.78 4.63
C LYS A 115 4.23 15.64 5.46
N PRO A 116 4.71 14.55 4.82
CA PRO A 116 5.19 13.35 5.53
C PRO A 116 6.61 13.54 6.12
N TYR A 117 6.78 14.54 6.92
CA TYR A 117 8.00 14.89 7.65
C TYR A 117 7.65 15.63 8.93
N LEU A 118 8.55 15.61 9.89
CA LEU A 118 8.39 16.31 11.17
C LEU A 118 8.43 17.84 10.94
N VAL A 119 7.43 18.54 11.44
CA VAL A 119 7.40 20.00 11.46
C VAL A 119 7.64 20.47 12.89
N ASN A 120 8.75 21.20 13.11
CA ASN A 120 9.10 21.75 14.39
C ASN A 120 10.03 22.95 14.19
N ASP A 121 9.55 24.15 14.52
CA ASP A 121 10.26 25.41 14.32
C ASP A 121 11.11 25.83 15.55
N GLU A 122 11.10 25.04 16.64
CA GLU A 122 11.97 25.30 17.77
C GLU A 122 13.44 25.06 17.41
N GLN A 123 14.32 25.80 18.06
CA GLN A 123 15.74 25.59 17.91
C GLN A 123 16.10 24.12 18.18
N ALA A 124 16.87 23.54 17.27
CA ALA A 124 17.33 22.16 17.44
C ALA A 124 18.12 22.03 18.74
N PRO A 125 17.81 21.03 19.60
CA PRO A 125 18.62 20.77 20.77
C PRO A 125 20.02 20.27 20.39
N ASP A 126 20.97 20.33 21.32
CA ASP A 126 22.37 19.90 21.09
C ASP A 126 22.50 18.43 20.68
N LYS A 127 21.53 17.60 21.04
CA LYS A 127 21.50 16.16 20.69
C LYS A 127 20.26 15.83 19.88
N GLU A 128 19.23 15.30 20.51
CA GLU A 128 17.99 14.86 19.88
C GLU A 128 16.75 15.38 20.62
N ARG A 129 15.62 15.45 19.91
CA ARG A 129 14.33 15.71 20.53
C ARG A 129 13.87 14.45 21.25
N LEU A 130 13.82 14.48 22.57
CA LEU A 130 13.46 13.34 23.39
C LEU A 130 11.96 13.03 23.30
N GLN A 131 11.63 11.76 23.44
CA GLN A 131 10.26 11.25 23.64
C GLN A 131 10.29 10.31 24.84
N SER A 132 9.19 10.28 25.61
CA SER A 132 9.00 9.22 26.60
C SER A 132 8.70 7.86 25.92
N PRO A 133 8.90 6.75 26.62
CA PRO A 133 8.48 5.44 26.11
C PRO A 133 7.00 5.40 25.70
N GLU A 134 6.13 6.04 26.49
CA GLU A 134 4.68 6.11 26.24
C GLU A 134 4.36 6.89 24.96
N GLU A 135 4.99 8.06 24.75
CA GLU A 135 4.84 8.84 23.51
C GLU A 135 5.36 8.07 22.30
N ARG A 136 6.46 7.34 22.47
CA ARG A 136 6.99 6.48 21.40
C ARG A 136 6.05 5.31 21.06
N ASP A 137 5.38 4.73 22.06
CA ASP A 137 4.43 3.63 21.88
C ASP A 137 3.17 4.05 21.09
N GLU A 138 2.75 5.33 21.19
CA GLU A 138 1.66 5.87 20.37
C GLU A 138 1.93 5.78 18.85
N LEU A 139 3.19 5.70 18.45
CA LEU A 139 3.59 5.58 17.04
C LEU A 139 3.61 4.12 16.54
N ASN A 140 3.46 3.13 17.41
CA ASN A 140 3.43 1.73 17.02
C ASN A 140 2.21 1.42 16.14
N GLY A 141 2.46 0.70 15.04
CA GLY A 141 1.45 0.44 14.00
C GLY A 141 1.23 1.60 13.03
N LEU A 142 2.04 2.67 13.09
CA LEU A 142 1.98 3.82 12.19
C LEU A 142 3.24 3.92 11.32
N TYR A 143 4.43 3.93 11.92
CA TYR A 143 5.71 4.10 11.20
C TYR A 143 6.13 2.88 10.40
N GLU A 144 5.60 1.71 10.68
CA GLU A 144 5.93 0.46 9.97
C GLU A 144 5.30 0.37 8.57
N CYS A 145 4.54 1.37 8.17
CA CYS A 145 3.93 1.41 6.84
C CYS A 145 5.02 1.50 5.75
N ILE A 146 5.01 0.52 4.85
CA ILE A 146 5.97 0.38 3.74
C ILE A 146 5.50 1.04 2.43
N LEU A 147 4.40 1.78 2.44
CA LEU A 147 3.84 2.49 1.27
C LEU A 147 3.60 1.60 0.04
N CYS A 148 3.25 0.33 0.25
CA CYS A 148 3.00 -0.64 -0.84
C CYS A 148 1.71 -0.39 -1.63
N ALA A 149 0.87 0.54 -1.20
CA ALA A 149 -0.44 0.88 -1.75
C ALA A 149 -1.53 -0.21 -1.71
N SER A 150 -1.28 -1.42 -1.18
CA SER A 150 -2.30 -2.48 -1.13
C SER A 150 -3.60 -2.03 -0.47
N CYS A 151 -3.54 -1.25 0.61
CA CYS A 151 -4.70 -0.72 1.33
C CYS A 151 -5.46 0.35 0.54
N SER A 152 -4.75 1.31 -0.07
CA SER A 152 -5.36 2.38 -0.86
C SER A 152 -6.04 1.83 -2.11
N THR A 153 -5.40 0.91 -2.81
CA THR A 153 -5.92 0.28 -4.02
C THR A 153 -6.99 -0.78 -3.76
N SER A 154 -7.25 -1.17 -2.51
CA SER A 154 -8.40 -2.00 -2.11
C SER A 154 -9.62 -1.19 -1.68
N CYS A 155 -9.48 0.13 -1.56
CA CYS A 155 -10.52 1.01 -1.05
C CYS A 155 -11.41 1.56 -2.18
N PRO A 156 -12.73 1.27 -2.19
CA PRO A 156 -13.63 1.80 -3.20
C PRO A 156 -13.64 3.34 -3.26
N SER A 157 -13.54 4.01 -2.10
CA SER A 157 -13.47 5.47 -2.05
C SER A 157 -12.24 6.03 -2.78
N PHE A 158 -11.12 5.30 -2.76
CA PHE A 158 -9.93 5.67 -3.51
C PHE A 158 -10.12 5.45 -5.03
N TRP A 159 -10.81 4.40 -5.45
CA TRP A 159 -11.10 4.17 -6.87
C TRP A 159 -11.96 5.28 -7.47
N TRP A 160 -12.95 5.78 -6.72
CA TRP A 160 -13.88 6.81 -7.21
C TRP A 160 -13.33 8.23 -7.17
N ASN A 161 -12.41 8.52 -6.24
CA ASN A 161 -11.85 9.84 -6.04
C ASN A 161 -10.32 9.80 -5.79
N PRO A 162 -9.52 9.22 -6.71
CA PRO A 162 -8.08 9.05 -6.50
C PRO A 162 -7.32 10.38 -6.45
N ASP A 163 -7.89 11.42 -7.07
CA ASP A 163 -7.35 12.78 -7.11
C ASP A 163 -7.58 13.59 -5.82
N LYS A 164 -8.61 13.24 -5.04
CA LYS A 164 -9.04 14.00 -3.85
C LYS A 164 -8.87 13.25 -2.56
N PHE A 165 -9.25 11.97 -2.52
CA PHE A 165 -9.15 11.17 -1.31
C PHE A 165 -7.69 10.81 -1.01
N VAL A 166 -7.22 11.21 0.17
CA VAL A 166 -5.84 10.94 0.61
C VAL A 166 -5.51 9.44 0.65
N GLY A 167 -6.53 8.62 0.85
CA GLY A 167 -6.40 7.17 0.92
C GLY A 167 -5.94 6.67 2.29
N PRO A 168 -6.17 5.37 2.57
CA PRO A 168 -5.85 4.78 3.88
C PRO A 168 -4.38 4.89 4.26
N ALA A 169 -3.44 4.68 3.32
CA ALA A 169 -2.01 4.80 3.59
C ALA A 169 -1.61 6.24 3.94
N GLY A 170 -2.09 7.22 3.17
CA GLY A 170 -1.79 8.62 3.43
C GLY A 170 -2.39 9.09 4.75
N LEU A 171 -3.63 8.68 5.08
CA LEU A 171 -4.26 9.04 6.35
C LEU A 171 -3.59 8.35 7.56
N LEU A 172 -3.12 7.12 7.42
CA LEU A 172 -2.32 6.48 8.46
C LEU A 172 -1.02 7.24 8.69
N GLN A 173 -0.34 7.66 7.63
CA GLN A 173 0.87 8.46 7.73
C GLN A 173 0.61 9.88 8.24
N ALA A 174 -0.53 10.48 7.92
CA ALA A 174 -0.91 11.76 8.52
C ALA A 174 -1.06 11.64 10.04
N TYR A 175 -1.74 10.59 10.52
CA TYR A 175 -1.88 10.35 11.95
C TYR A 175 -0.54 10.08 12.64
N ARG A 176 0.41 9.42 11.96
CA ARG A 176 1.77 9.23 12.49
C ARG A 176 2.41 10.55 12.91
N PHE A 177 2.30 11.62 12.11
CA PHE A 177 2.87 12.92 12.44
C PHE A 177 1.98 13.71 13.42
N ILE A 178 0.65 13.55 13.37
CA ILE A 178 -0.28 14.15 14.34
C ILE A 178 -0.06 13.59 15.74
N ALA A 179 0.27 12.30 15.86
CA ALA A 179 0.51 11.62 17.14
C ALA A 179 1.95 11.77 17.64
N ASP A 180 2.86 12.31 16.83
CA ASP A 180 4.26 12.48 17.23
C ASP A 180 4.40 13.71 18.14
N SER A 181 4.78 13.50 19.41
CA SER A 181 4.95 14.58 20.40
C SER A 181 5.99 15.63 20.02
N ARG A 182 6.85 15.33 19.05
CA ARG A 182 7.88 16.24 18.52
C ARG A 182 7.37 17.12 17.38
N ASP A 183 6.19 16.83 16.82
CA ASP A 183 5.58 17.62 15.74
C ASP A 183 4.73 18.76 16.34
N GLN A 184 4.84 19.95 15.77
CA GLN A 184 4.14 21.14 16.25
C GLN A 184 3.02 21.61 15.31
N ASP A 185 2.85 20.98 14.14
CA ASP A 185 1.86 21.41 13.13
C ASP A 185 0.55 20.59 13.17
N THR A 186 0.16 20.11 14.35
CA THR A 186 -1.10 19.32 14.49
C THR A 186 -2.30 20.07 13.91
N SER A 187 -2.44 21.37 14.19
CA SER A 187 -3.55 22.20 13.69
C SER A 187 -3.52 22.30 12.18
N GLY A 188 -2.39 22.66 11.58
CA GLY A 188 -2.24 22.76 10.12
C GLY A 188 -2.44 21.43 9.40
N ARG A 189 -2.06 20.30 10.03
CA ARG A 189 -2.33 18.95 9.51
C ARG A 189 -3.81 18.63 9.53
N LEU A 190 -4.52 18.98 10.59
CA LEU A 190 -5.97 18.82 10.69
C LEU A 190 -6.69 19.71 9.67
N ASP A 191 -6.31 21.00 9.56
CA ASP A 191 -6.87 21.91 8.54
C ASP A 191 -6.73 21.37 7.13
N ASN A 192 -5.55 20.83 6.80
CA ASN A 192 -5.29 20.21 5.50
C ASN A 192 -6.20 18.99 5.22
N LEU A 193 -6.64 18.27 6.25
CA LEU A 193 -7.49 17.08 6.13
C LEU A 193 -8.99 17.39 6.25
N GLU A 194 -9.37 18.57 6.75
CA GLU A 194 -10.76 18.98 6.95
C GLU A 194 -11.45 19.32 5.62
N ASP A 195 -11.74 18.27 4.86
CA ASP A 195 -12.41 18.36 3.56
C ASP A 195 -13.27 17.10 3.36
N PRO A 196 -14.48 17.23 2.81
CA PRO A 196 -15.39 16.11 2.58
C PRO A 196 -14.77 14.97 1.74
N TYR A 197 -13.84 15.31 0.85
CA TYR A 197 -13.20 14.32 -0.01
C TYR A 197 -11.86 13.81 0.53
N ARG A 198 -11.19 14.55 1.43
CA ARG A 198 -9.86 14.15 1.94
C ARG A 198 -9.94 13.14 3.07
N LEU A 199 -10.50 13.51 4.21
CA LEU A 199 -10.66 12.63 5.37
C LEU A 199 -12.01 11.90 5.37
N PHE A 200 -13.09 12.67 5.18
CA PHE A 200 -14.45 12.20 5.39
C PHE A 200 -14.96 11.27 4.29
N ARG A 201 -14.22 11.11 3.20
CA ARG A 201 -14.51 10.08 2.19
C ARG A 201 -14.26 8.64 2.68
N CYS A 202 -13.63 8.49 3.85
CA CYS A 202 -13.53 7.19 4.51
C CYS A 202 -14.87 6.79 5.14
N HIS A 203 -15.48 5.73 4.61
CA HIS A 203 -16.75 5.14 5.07
C HIS A 203 -16.55 3.89 5.96
N THR A 204 -15.34 3.66 6.47
CA THR A 204 -15.04 2.56 7.40
C THR A 204 -15.34 1.17 6.81
N ILE A 205 -15.08 0.96 5.52
CA ILE A 205 -15.29 -0.32 4.81
C ILE A 205 -14.33 -1.41 5.32
N MET A 206 -13.15 -1.02 5.83
CA MET A 206 -12.11 -1.86 6.43
C MET A 206 -11.31 -2.76 5.48
N ASN A 207 -11.53 -2.77 4.18
CA ASN A 207 -10.69 -3.49 3.22
C ASN A 207 -9.20 -3.19 3.41
N CYS A 208 -8.86 -1.95 3.80
CA CYS A 208 -7.49 -1.51 4.05
C CYS A 208 -6.80 -2.24 5.21
N VAL A 209 -7.56 -2.71 6.19
CA VAL A 209 -7.05 -3.52 7.31
C VAL A 209 -6.80 -4.94 6.85
N ASP A 210 -7.77 -5.51 6.11
CA ASP A 210 -7.72 -6.92 5.67
C ASP A 210 -6.55 -7.21 4.70
N VAL A 211 -6.17 -6.24 3.86
CA VAL A 211 -5.12 -6.44 2.85
C VAL A 211 -3.73 -5.95 3.28
N CYS A 212 -3.58 -5.38 4.48
CA CYS A 212 -2.29 -4.84 4.90
C CYS A 212 -1.27 -5.94 5.16
N PRO A 213 -0.17 -6.03 4.37
CA PRO A 213 0.82 -7.09 4.53
C PRO A 213 1.67 -6.94 5.81
N LYS A 214 1.59 -5.77 6.46
CA LYS A 214 2.26 -5.49 7.75
C LYS A 214 1.29 -5.60 8.94
N GLY A 215 0.03 -5.99 8.73
CA GLY A 215 -0.97 -6.11 9.80
C GLY A 215 -1.38 -4.78 10.44
N LEU A 216 -1.15 -3.65 9.75
CA LEU A 216 -1.49 -2.33 10.27
C LEU A 216 -2.99 -2.05 10.18
N ASN A 217 -3.45 -1.10 11.01
CA ASN A 217 -4.87 -0.71 11.04
C ASN A 217 -5.07 0.76 10.61
N PRO A 218 -5.14 1.05 9.30
CA PRO A 218 -5.42 2.41 8.82
C PRO A 218 -6.76 2.97 9.32
N THR A 219 -7.77 2.12 9.49
CA THR A 219 -9.09 2.55 9.96
C THR A 219 -9.03 3.10 11.39
N LYS A 220 -8.23 2.49 12.28
CA LYS A 220 -7.99 3.00 13.65
C LYS A 220 -7.35 4.40 13.59
N ALA A 221 -6.33 4.59 12.79
CA ALA A 221 -5.66 5.89 12.61
C ALA A 221 -6.63 6.96 12.08
N ILE A 222 -7.44 6.63 11.07
CA ILE A 222 -8.47 7.52 10.51
C ILE A 222 -9.50 7.89 11.59
N GLY A 223 -9.93 6.92 12.40
CA GLY A 223 -10.85 7.14 13.52
C GLY A 223 -10.29 8.15 14.52
N LYS A 224 -9.00 8.05 14.85
CA LYS A 224 -8.32 9.00 15.75
C LYS A 224 -8.25 10.42 15.17
N ILE A 225 -7.97 10.55 13.87
CA ILE A 225 -8.03 11.87 13.21
C ILE A 225 -9.44 12.46 13.30
N LYS A 226 -10.48 11.68 13.01
CA LYS A 226 -11.88 12.12 13.10
C LYS A 226 -12.26 12.55 14.53
N GLU A 227 -11.80 11.81 15.54
CA GLU A 227 -12.00 12.17 16.96
C GLU A 227 -11.36 13.52 17.29
N LEU A 228 -10.13 13.77 16.83
CA LEU A 228 -9.45 15.07 17.01
C LEU A 228 -10.18 16.21 16.31
N MET A 229 -10.74 15.97 15.10
CA MET A 229 -11.57 16.98 14.42
C MET A 229 -12.81 17.36 15.23
N VAL A 230 -13.51 16.36 15.81
CA VAL A 230 -14.68 16.63 16.66
C VAL A 230 -14.29 17.41 17.91
N ARG A 231 -13.23 17.00 18.60
CA ARG A 231 -12.74 17.70 19.80
C ARG A 231 -12.35 19.15 19.54
N ARG A 232 -11.85 19.45 18.33
CA ARG A 232 -11.48 20.82 17.94
C ARG A 232 -12.70 21.69 17.63
N ALA A 233 -13.80 21.08 17.19
CA ALA A 233 -15.03 21.79 16.81
C ALA A 233 -15.96 22.12 18.02
N VAL A 234 -15.71 21.52 19.19
CA VAL A 234 -16.43 21.72 20.46
C VAL A 234 -15.60 22.58 21.41
#